data_927a4973a58819a9486773a6e19c3385
#
_entry.id   927a4973a58819a9486773a6e19c3385
#
_cell.length_a   1.000
_cell.length_b   1.000
_cell.length_c   1.000
_cell.angle_alpha   90.00
_cell.angle_beta   90.00
_cell.angle_gamma   90.00
#
_symmetry.space_group_name_H-M   'P 1'
#
loop_
_entity.id
_entity.type
_entity.pdbx_description
1 polymer ?
#
loop_
_entity_poly.entity_id
_entity_poly.type
_entity_poly.pdbx_seq_one_letter_code
_entity_poly.pdbx_strand_id
1 'polypeptide(L)'
;SLGRKAHIVMNEVTISVRAMVDELNKSGIYDEDMFIDNEQAIEITDENTLLIVVDVNHANYTECEQLLSQTKTTVILDHHRKNKDMIKNPVLSYVEPYASSTCELVAEILQYVDSKPKLEPMEANAMYYGMLVDTDNFVNKTGVRTFEAAAYLKRNGADLTKVRKMSRESMETYRIRAKAISEAEILYGRFAIATLVGIGVDSPTVIGAQVANELLDIDGIEASFVLTGVHERVYISARSIDEVNVQKIMEEFGGGGHLTVAGAQLVDVSLEEAKNIIHETLRYLISKGEI
;
A
#
# COMPACT_ATOMS: atom_id res chain seq x y z
N SER A 1 13.22 11.66 19.65
CA SER A 1 14.10 10.96 20.62
C SER A 1 15.56 11.43 20.61
N LEU A 2 16.09 11.89 19.47
CA LEU A 2 17.46 12.39 19.35
C LEU A 2 17.61 13.89 19.59
N GLY A 3 16.55 14.59 19.98
CA GLY A 3 16.55 16.03 20.23
C GLY A 3 16.78 16.88 18.97
N ARG A 4 16.52 16.31 17.79
CA ARG A 4 16.58 17.03 16.53
C ARG A 4 15.18 17.33 16.05
N LYS A 5 14.97 18.54 15.51
CA LYS A 5 13.72 18.91 14.88
C LYS A 5 13.58 18.14 13.57
N ALA A 6 12.40 17.59 13.34
CA ALA A 6 12.07 16.86 12.13
C ALA A 6 10.64 17.21 11.68
N HIS A 7 10.44 17.23 10.38
CA HIS A 7 9.14 17.46 9.77
C HIS A 7 8.81 16.31 8.82
N ILE A 8 7.52 16.04 8.64
CA ILE A 8 6.98 15.07 7.68
C ILE A 8 6.24 15.86 6.62
N VAL A 9 6.71 15.77 5.37
CA VAL A 9 6.02 16.41 4.24
C VAL A 9 4.82 15.57 3.87
N MET A 10 3.64 16.15 3.92
CA MET A 10 2.37 15.48 3.63
C MET A 10 1.37 16.48 3.08
N ASN A 11 1.01 16.36 1.80
CA ASN A 11 0.08 17.28 1.14
C ASN A 11 -1.38 16.86 1.35
N GLU A 12 -1.65 15.56 1.32
CA GLU A 12 -2.99 15.01 1.48
C GLU A 12 -3.02 13.93 2.55
N VAL A 13 -3.96 14.05 3.46
CA VAL A 13 -4.21 13.04 4.49
C VAL A 13 -5.29 12.10 3.98
N THR A 14 -4.89 10.93 3.50
CA THR A 14 -5.82 9.90 3.06
C THR A 14 -6.63 9.33 4.22
N ILE A 15 -7.78 8.73 3.93
CA ILE A 15 -8.67 8.18 4.96
C ILE A 15 -7.96 7.13 5.81
N SER A 16 -7.13 6.31 5.19
CA SER A 16 -6.39 5.22 5.86
C SER A 16 -5.42 5.70 6.94
N VAL A 17 -4.84 6.89 6.79
CA VAL A 17 -3.87 7.44 7.76
C VAL A 17 -4.44 8.57 8.62
N ARG A 18 -5.63 9.08 8.31
CA ARG A 18 -6.24 10.23 9.01
C ARG A 18 -6.36 10.03 10.51
N ALA A 19 -6.88 8.87 10.93
CA ALA A 19 -7.03 8.59 12.36
C ALA A 19 -5.69 8.60 13.11
N MET A 20 -4.63 8.13 12.47
CA MET A 20 -3.26 8.13 13.02
C MET A 20 -2.69 9.55 13.09
N VAL A 21 -2.80 10.32 12.02
CA VAL A 21 -2.35 11.73 11.98
C VAL A 21 -3.08 12.56 13.03
N ASP A 22 -4.39 12.38 13.16
CA ASP A 22 -5.20 13.05 14.19
C ASP A 22 -4.75 12.70 15.62
N GLU A 23 -4.42 11.41 15.87
CA GLU A 23 -3.92 10.97 17.18
C GLU A 23 -2.55 11.57 17.48
N LEU A 24 -1.63 11.60 16.51
CA LEU A 24 -0.32 12.22 16.64
C LEU A 24 -0.44 13.72 16.94
N ASN A 25 -1.24 14.46 16.18
CA ASN A 25 -1.46 15.89 16.39
C ASN A 25 -2.09 16.21 17.74
N LYS A 26 -3.02 15.39 18.23
CA LYS A 26 -3.70 15.59 19.53
C LYS A 26 -2.86 15.15 20.72
N SER A 27 -1.76 14.43 20.53
CA SER A 27 -0.95 13.87 21.61
C SER A 27 -0.25 14.93 22.48
N GLY A 28 0.08 16.08 21.90
CA GLY A 28 0.92 17.11 22.52
C GLY A 28 2.38 16.70 22.76
N ILE A 29 2.80 15.55 22.17
CA ILE A 29 4.18 15.05 22.27
C ILE A 29 5.07 15.69 21.21
N TYR A 30 4.49 15.99 20.05
CA TYR A 30 5.18 16.52 18.89
C TYR A 30 4.86 18.00 18.68
N ASP A 31 5.77 18.69 18.00
CA ASP A 31 5.55 20.09 17.61
C ASP A 31 4.35 20.21 16.66
N GLU A 32 3.65 21.35 16.71
CA GLU A 32 2.49 21.61 15.85
C GLU A 32 2.84 21.57 14.36
N ASP A 33 4.10 21.87 14.02
CA ASP A 33 4.66 21.86 12.67
C ASP A 33 5.34 20.52 12.29
N MET A 34 5.00 19.41 12.97
CA MET A 34 5.52 18.08 12.59
C MET A 34 5.09 17.70 11.18
N PHE A 35 3.84 17.95 10.80
CA PHE A 35 3.34 17.76 9.44
C PHE A 35 3.30 19.08 8.72
N ILE A 36 3.94 19.16 7.56
CA ILE A 36 4.04 20.38 6.73
C ILE A 36 3.70 20.05 5.28
N ASP A 37 3.23 21.04 4.56
CA ASP A 37 2.99 20.95 3.12
C ASP A 37 4.27 21.26 2.30
N ASN A 38 4.14 21.17 0.97
CA ASN A 38 5.25 21.42 0.06
C ASN A 38 5.81 22.84 0.16
N GLU A 39 4.97 23.85 0.30
CA GLU A 39 5.40 25.25 0.36
C GLU A 39 6.25 25.50 1.60
N GLN A 40 5.77 25.05 2.75
CA GLN A 40 6.49 25.10 4.02
C GLN A 40 7.81 24.32 3.97
N ALA A 41 7.78 23.11 3.38
CA ALA A 41 8.97 22.27 3.26
C ALA A 41 10.05 22.95 2.39
N ILE A 42 9.66 23.55 1.28
CA ILE A 42 10.56 24.26 0.36
C ILE A 42 11.19 25.47 1.07
N GLU A 43 10.41 26.20 1.89
CA GLU A 43 10.88 27.39 2.59
C GLU A 43 11.94 27.07 3.65
N ILE A 44 11.75 25.97 4.41
CA ILE A 44 12.65 25.61 5.53
C ILE A 44 13.84 24.74 5.13
N THR A 45 13.81 24.15 3.95
CA THR A 45 14.85 23.20 3.49
C THR A 45 16.05 23.94 2.91
N ASP A 46 17.24 23.57 3.36
CA ASP A 46 18.52 24.09 2.88
C ASP A 46 19.53 22.95 2.58
N GLU A 47 20.75 23.33 2.20
CA GLU A 47 21.83 22.39 1.89
C GLU A 47 22.32 21.56 3.09
N ASN A 48 22.01 21.97 4.33
CA ASN A 48 22.36 21.27 5.57
C ASN A 48 21.24 20.35 6.07
N THR A 49 20.09 20.37 5.39
CA THR A 49 18.95 19.54 5.73
C THR A 49 19.24 18.08 5.35
N LEU A 50 18.97 17.14 6.25
CA LEU A 50 18.93 15.73 5.95
C LEU A 50 17.52 15.38 5.40
N LEU A 51 17.45 15.01 4.13
CA LEU A 51 16.22 14.51 3.51
C LEU A 51 16.16 12.98 3.62
N ILE A 52 15.14 12.47 4.26
CA ILE A 52 14.89 11.02 4.35
C ILE A 52 13.66 10.70 3.51
N VAL A 53 13.86 9.99 2.41
CA VAL A 53 12.79 9.50 1.54
C VAL A 53 12.45 8.08 1.97
N VAL A 54 11.17 7.83 2.27
CA VAL A 54 10.68 6.53 2.75
C VAL A 54 9.59 6.02 1.83
N ASP A 55 9.59 4.69 1.62
CA ASP A 55 8.56 3.95 0.89
C ASP A 55 8.42 4.28 -0.61
N VAL A 56 9.32 5.08 -1.13
CA VAL A 56 9.46 5.35 -2.56
C VAL A 56 10.95 5.51 -2.90
N ASN A 57 11.31 5.19 -4.15
CA ASN A 57 12.68 5.37 -4.65
C ASN A 57 12.74 6.18 -5.96
N HIS A 58 11.62 6.72 -6.40
CA HIS A 58 11.47 7.55 -7.59
C HIS A 58 11.17 8.99 -7.21
N ALA A 59 11.81 9.95 -7.88
CA ALA A 59 11.63 11.37 -7.61
C ALA A 59 10.17 11.85 -7.78
N ASN A 60 9.52 11.43 -8.85
CA ASN A 60 8.13 11.80 -9.16
C ASN A 60 7.07 11.15 -8.27
N TYR A 61 7.44 10.22 -7.38
CA TYR A 61 6.55 9.63 -6.39
C TYR A 61 6.72 10.22 -5.00
N THR A 62 7.73 11.11 -4.82
CA THR A 62 7.88 11.83 -3.55
C THR A 62 6.81 12.89 -3.39
N GLU A 63 6.43 13.21 -2.16
CA GLU A 63 5.49 14.28 -1.86
C GLU A 63 5.95 15.65 -2.43
N CYS A 64 7.27 15.90 -2.44
CA CYS A 64 7.87 17.12 -2.96
C CYS A 64 9.21 16.84 -3.67
N GLU A 65 9.19 16.67 -4.99
CA GLU A 65 10.38 16.38 -5.79
C GLU A 65 11.44 17.50 -5.69
N GLN A 66 11.02 18.75 -5.51
CA GLN A 66 11.92 19.91 -5.46
C GLN A 66 12.96 19.81 -4.34
N LEU A 67 12.62 19.19 -3.20
CA LEU A 67 13.52 19.01 -2.05
C LEU A 67 14.78 18.22 -2.41
N LEU A 68 14.69 17.29 -3.35
CA LEU A 68 15.82 16.49 -3.83
C LEU A 68 16.95 17.36 -4.43
N SER A 69 16.60 18.51 -4.96
CA SER A 69 17.56 19.47 -5.53
C SER A 69 18.07 20.50 -4.53
N GLN A 70 17.35 20.72 -3.43
CA GLN A 70 17.73 21.70 -2.40
C GLN A 70 18.69 21.14 -1.36
N THR A 71 18.66 19.81 -1.14
CA THR A 71 19.48 19.15 -0.13
C THR A 71 20.73 18.51 -0.72
N LYS A 72 21.83 18.48 0.07
CA LYS A 72 23.07 17.74 -0.28
C LYS A 72 23.09 16.33 0.30
N THR A 73 22.22 16.05 1.26
CA THR A 73 22.23 14.81 2.03
C THR A 73 20.88 14.12 1.95
N THR A 74 20.75 13.16 1.04
CA THR A 74 19.53 12.36 0.86
C THR A 74 19.76 10.91 1.26
N VAL A 75 18.85 10.37 2.05
CA VAL A 75 18.77 8.95 2.44
C VAL A 75 17.50 8.36 1.87
N ILE A 76 17.57 7.15 1.33
CA ILE A 76 16.41 6.41 0.80
C ILE A 76 16.25 5.10 1.55
N LEU A 77 15.06 4.87 2.09
CA LEU A 77 14.67 3.62 2.73
C LEU A 77 13.40 3.12 2.04
N ASP A 78 13.47 2.01 1.30
CA ASP A 78 12.35 1.55 0.47
C ASP A 78 12.39 0.03 0.27
N HIS A 79 11.22 -0.58 0.09
CA HIS A 79 11.09 -2.01 -0.21
C HIS A 79 10.56 -2.30 -1.63
N HIS A 80 10.37 -1.27 -2.44
CA HIS A 80 9.95 -1.44 -3.83
C HIS A 80 11.11 -1.85 -4.74
N ARG A 81 10.79 -2.46 -5.87
CA ARG A 81 11.80 -2.88 -6.85
C ARG A 81 12.54 -1.67 -7.44
N LYS A 82 13.83 -1.84 -7.62
CA LYS A 82 14.70 -0.87 -8.28
C LYS A 82 14.42 -0.85 -9.79
N ASN A 83 14.37 0.33 -10.37
CA ASN A 83 14.34 0.53 -11.82
C ASN A 83 15.31 1.64 -12.26
N LYS A 84 15.27 2.03 -13.54
CA LYS A 84 16.24 2.98 -14.11
C LYS A 84 16.04 4.44 -13.65
N ASP A 85 14.85 4.77 -13.15
CA ASP A 85 14.46 6.16 -12.83
C ASP A 85 14.53 6.47 -11.33
N MET A 86 15.39 5.74 -10.60
CA MET A 86 15.61 5.98 -9.17
C MET A 86 16.22 7.36 -8.90
N ILE A 87 15.93 7.88 -7.70
CA ILE A 87 16.58 9.08 -7.15
C ILE A 87 18.10 8.91 -7.21
N LYS A 88 18.79 9.89 -7.79
CA LYS A 88 20.23 9.84 -8.08
C LYS A 88 21.05 10.36 -6.91
N ASN A 89 22.22 9.75 -6.73
CA ASN A 89 23.26 10.19 -5.79
C ASN A 89 22.82 10.34 -4.31
N PRO A 90 22.01 9.45 -3.73
CA PRO A 90 21.78 9.48 -2.29
C PRO A 90 23.07 9.14 -1.55
N VAL A 91 23.27 9.71 -0.36
CA VAL A 91 24.39 9.34 0.52
C VAL A 91 24.21 7.95 1.12
N LEU A 92 22.96 7.50 1.26
CA LEU A 92 22.58 6.15 1.63
C LEU A 92 21.34 5.74 0.85
N SER A 93 21.40 4.56 0.24
CA SER A 93 20.24 3.93 -0.39
C SER A 93 20.07 2.51 0.15
N TYR A 94 19.14 2.35 1.07
CA TYR A 94 18.76 1.04 1.61
C TYR A 94 17.43 0.63 0.99
N VAL A 95 17.51 0.03 -0.18
CA VAL A 95 16.36 -0.45 -0.95
C VAL A 95 16.40 -1.96 -1.01
N GLU A 96 15.47 -2.63 -0.31
CA GLU A 96 15.44 -4.07 -0.09
C GLU A 96 14.07 -4.66 -0.49
N PRO A 97 13.94 -5.16 -1.75
CA PRO A 97 12.68 -5.66 -2.28
C PRO A 97 12.13 -6.93 -1.60
N TYR A 98 12.92 -7.58 -0.77
CA TYR A 98 12.51 -8.76 0.00
C TYR A 98 11.99 -8.42 1.40
N ALA A 99 12.12 -7.17 1.83
CA ALA A 99 11.45 -6.71 3.04
C ALA A 99 9.94 -6.62 2.82
N SER A 100 9.16 -6.89 3.85
CA SER A 100 7.69 -6.83 3.77
C SER A 100 7.17 -5.41 3.62
N SER A 101 7.86 -4.46 4.22
CA SER A 101 7.48 -3.05 4.26
C SER A 101 8.68 -2.16 4.59
N THR A 102 8.59 -0.88 4.29
CA THR A 102 9.57 0.10 4.77
C THR A 102 9.55 0.23 6.30
N CYS A 103 8.40 0.00 6.94
CA CYS A 103 8.29 -0.06 8.40
C CYS A 103 9.14 -1.19 9.02
N GLU A 104 9.24 -2.35 8.36
CA GLU A 104 10.17 -3.43 8.77
C GLU A 104 11.62 -2.93 8.74
N LEU A 105 12.06 -2.31 7.64
CA LEU A 105 13.41 -1.79 7.48
C LEU A 105 13.75 -0.75 8.55
N VAL A 106 12.84 0.19 8.80
CA VAL A 106 13.04 1.21 9.84
C VAL A 106 13.10 0.58 11.23
N ALA A 107 12.22 -0.39 11.54
CA ALA A 107 12.26 -1.11 12.81
C ALA A 107 13.57 -1.87 13.04
N GLU A 108 14.14 -2.45 11.98
CA GLU A 108 15.48 -3.06 12.04
C GLU A 108 16.56 -2.02 12.30
N ILE A 109 16.61 -0.94 11.52
CA ILE A 109 17.63 0.11 11.66
C ILE A 109 17.65 0.68 13.07
N LEU A 110 16.47 0.96 13.66
CA LEU A 110 16.36 1.52 15.01
C LEU A 110 16.99 0.67 16.09
N GLN A 111 17.12 -0.64 15.89
CA GLN A 111 17.77 -1.55 16.84
C GLN A 111 19.30 -1.41 16.84
N TYR A 112 19.88 -0.89 15.75
CA TYR A 112 21.32 -0.74 15.56
C TYR A 112 21.83 0.69 15.71
N VAL A 113 20.94 1.67 15.89
CA VAL A 113 21.36 3.05 16.15
C VAL A 113 21.98 3.15 17.54
N ASP A 114 23.22 3.63 17.64
CA ASP A 114 24.00 3.68 18.87
C ASP A 114 23.29 4.42 20.01
N SER A 115 22.55 5.46 19.70
CA SER A 115 21.77 6.25 20.66
C SER A 115 20.56 5.52 21.25
N LYS A 116 20.21 4.33 20.71
CA LYS A 116 19.04 3.53 21.09
C LYS A 116 17.79 4.40 21.27
N PRO A 117 17.28 5.00 20.20
CA PRO A 117 16.14 5.91 20.29
C PRO A 117 14.95 5.16 20.89
N LYS A 118 14.31 5.78 21.87
CA LYS A 118 13.10 5.24 22.48
C LYS A 118 11.92 5.60 21.58
N LEU A 119 11.22 4.59 21.06
CA LEU A 119 9.95 4.79 20.38
C LEU A 119 8.85 5.16 21.36
N GLU A 120 8.05 6.15 21.00
CA GLU A 120 6.78 6.38 21.68
C GLU A 120 5.77 5.28 21.25
N PRO A 121 4.86 4.86 22.16
CA PRO A 121 3.90 3.81 21.84
C PRO A 121 3.06 4.08 20.59
N MET A 122 2.78 5.35 20.27
CA MET A 122 2.01 5.68 19.08
C MET A 122 2.84 5.58 17.78
N GLU A 123 4.15 5.86 17.84
CA GLU A 123 5.07 5.58 16.72
C GLU A 123 5.15 4.08 16.45
N ALA A 124 5.26 3.28 17.51
CA ALA A 124 5.24 1.83 17.40
C ALA A 124 3.90 1.30 16.85
N ASN A 125 2.77 1.91 17.21
CA ASN A 125 1.46 1.59 16.64
C ASN A 125 1.40 1.92 15.14
N ALA A 126 1.88 3.11 14.75
CA ALA A 126 1.88 3.56 13.36
C ALA A 126 2.73 2.64 12.48
N MET A 127 3.95 2.31 12.91
CA MET A 127 4.83 1.39 12.19
C MET A 127 4.24 -0.03 12.10
N TYR A 128 3.64 -0.52 13.19
CA TYR A 128 2.98 -1.82 13.19
C TYR A 128 1.79 -1.83 12.21
N TYR A 129 1.01 -0.76 12.18
CA TYR A 129 -0.10 -0.60 11.23
C TYR A 129 0.40 -0.60 9.78
N GLY A 130 1.47 0.14 9.46
CA GLY A 130 2.09 0.12 8.14
C GLY A 130 2.51 -1.30 7.71
N MET A 131 3.11 -2.07 8.62
CA MET A 131 3.44 -3.47 8.35
C MET A 131 2.20 -4.31 8.03
N LEU A 132 1.09 -4.13 8.76
CA LEU A 132 -0.17 -4.85 8.50
C LEU A 132 -0.74 -4.52 7.12
N VAL A 133 -0.68 -3.24 6.71
CA VAL A 133 -1.19 -2.80 5.40
C VAL A 133 -0.40 -3.46 4.26
N ASP A 134 0.93 -3.40 4.30
CA ASP A 134 1.79 -3.93 3.24
C ASP A 134 1.78 -5.45 3.14
N THR A 135 1.53 -6.12 4.25
CA THR A 135 1.53 -7.59 4.34
C THR A 135 0.15 -8.21 4.27
N ASP A 136 -0.91 -7.40 4.11
CA ASP A 136 -2.28 -7.87 4.23
C ASP A 136 -2.47 -8.72 5.51
N ASN A 137 -2.23 -8.09 6.66
CA ASN A 137 -2.31 -8.73 7.97
C ASN A 137 -1.36 -9.94 8.15
N PHE A 138 -0.13 -9.84 7.65
CA PHE A 138 0.89 -10.90 7.66
C PHE A 138 0.58 -12.11 6.77
N VAL A 139 -0.31 -11.98 5.81
CA VAL A 139 -0.59 -13.04 4.81
C VAL A 139 0.43 -12.99 3.69
N ASN A 140 0.75 -11.78 3.18
CA ASN A 140 1.60 -11.60 2.00
C ASN A 140 3.00 -11.10 2.36
N LYS A 141 4.01 -11.50 1.58
CA LYS A 141 5.42 -11.02 1.68
C LYS A 141 6.02 -11.07 3.09
N THR A 142 5.52 -11.94 3.95
CA THR A 142 5.93 -12.03 5.36
C THR A 142 7.07 -13.03 5.53
N GLY A 143 8.16 -12.58 6.14
CA GLY A 143 9.32 -13.39 6.47
C GLY A 143 9.64 -13.38 7.96
N VAL A 144 10.71 -14.07 8.37
CA VAL A 144 11.16 -14.08 9.76
C VAL A 144 11.48 -12.66 10.24
N ARG A 145 12.15 -11.84 9.42
CA ARG A 145 12.46 -10.44 9.70
C ARG A 145 11.22 -9.61 10.02
N THR A 146 10.11 -9.86 9.31
CA THR A 146 8.82 -9.18 9.56
C THR A 146 8.32 -9.44 10.97
N PHE A 147 8.37 -10.71 11.42
CA PHE A 147 7.95 -11.06 12.79
C PHE A 147 8.92 -10.53 13.85
N GLU A 148 10.22 -10.48 13.57
CA GLU A 148 11.22 -9.87 14.47
C GLU A 148 10.98 -8.36 14.63
N ALA A 149 10.71 -7.66 13.53
CA ALA A 149 10.33 -6.25 13.54
C ALA A 149 9.01 -6.03 14.30
N ALA A 150 8.00 -6.85 14.05
CA ALA A 150 6.72 -6.80 14.78
C ALA A 150 6.92 -7.05 16.30
N ALA A 151 7.78 -8.00 16.67
CA ALA A 151 8.13 -8.26 18.07
C ALA A 151 8.89 -7.08 18.70
N TYR A 152 9.79 -6.42 17.94
CA TYR A 152 10.46 -5.20 18.38
C TYR A 152 9.46 -4.07 18.65
N LEU A 153 8.55 -3.81 17.73
CA LEU A 153 7.51 -2.78 17.90
C LEU A 153 6.61 -3.11 19.10
N LYS A 154 6.25 -4.39 19.29
CA LYS A 154 5.47 -4.82 20.44
C LYS A 154 6.20 -4.57 21.76
N ARG A 155 7.51 -4.84 21.84
CA ARG A 155 8.34 -4.52 23.02
C ARG A 155 8.42 -3.03 23.30
N ASN A 156 8.33 -2.18 22.25
CA ASN A 156 8.32 -0.73 22.35
C ASN A 156 6.92 -0.13 22.54
N GLY A 157 5.93 -0.93 22.92
CA GLY A 157 4.62 -0.45 23.35
C GLY A 157 3.53 -0.46 22.30
N ALA A 158 3.74 -1.12 21.13
CA ALA A 158 2.66 -1.28 20.17
C ALA A 158 1.45 -2.02 20.82
N ASP A 159 0.29 -1.39 20.73
CA ASP A 159 -0.99 -1.90 21.24
C ASP A 159 -1.88 -2.35 20.07
N LEU A 160 -1.99 -3.67 19.88
CA LEU A 160 -2.74 -4.25 18.78
C LEU A 160 -4.23 -3.87 18.79
N THR A 161 -4.79 -3.54 19.96
CA THR A 161 -6.16 -3.04 20.06
C THR A 161 -6.28 -1.64 19.46
N LYS A 162 -5.30 -0.77 19.70
CA LYS A 162 -5.24 0.56 19.10
C LYS A 162 -5.01 0.45 17.60
N VAL A 163 -4.04 -0.37 17.18
CA VAL A 163 -3.77 -0.65 15.76
C VAL A 163 -5.03 -1.13 15.05
N ARG A 164 -5.76 -2.09 15.62
CA ARG A 164 -7.04 -2.55 15.06
C ARG A 164 -8.08 -1.43 14.97
N LYS A 165 -8.08 -0.47 15.91
CA LYS A 165 -9.00 0.68 15.82
C LYS A 165 -8.64 1.62 14.68
N MET A 166 -7.35 1.77 14.34
CA MET A 166 -6.87 2.56 13.20
C MET A 166 -7.32 1.98 11.86
N SER A 167 -7.38 0.65 11.74
CA SER A 167 -7.80 -0.06 10.52
C SER A 167 -9.32 -0.23 10.36
N ARG A 168 -10.14 0.39 11.22
CA ARG A 168 -11.61 0.25 11.13
C ARG A 168 -12.17 1.10 10.00
N GLU A 169 -13.06 0.48 9.27
CA GLU A 169 -13.79 1.11 8.18
C GLU A 169 -15.17 1.64 8.62
N SER A 170 -15.77 2.47 7.77
CA SER A 170 -17.16 2.87 7.95
C SER A 170 -18.09 1.70 7.67
N MET A 171 -19.28 1.72 8.28
CA MET A 171 -20.33 0.74 8.00
C MET A 171 -20.74 0.76 6.50
N GLU A 172 -20.64 1.92 5.88
CA GLU A 172 -20.95 2.07 4.46
C GLU A 172 -19.94 1.34 3.56
N THR A 173 -18.65 1.59 3.78
CA THR A 173 -17.56 0.89 3.07
C THR A 173 -17.67 -0.62 3.27
N TYR A 174 -17.90 -1.06 4.52
CA TYR A 174 -18.07 -2.47 4.84
C TYR A 174 -19.25 -3.10 4.08
N ARG A 175 -20.41 -2.41 4.00
CA ARG A 175 -21.59 -2.90 3.25
C ARG A 175 -21.33 -3.01 1.75
N ILE A 176 -20.63 -2.03 1.17
CA ILE A 176 -20.26 -2.06 -0.24
C ILE A 176 -19.41 -3.28 -0.54
N ARG A 177 -18.38 -3.52 0.27
CA ARG A 177 -17.49 -4.66 0.13
C ARG A 177 -18.23 -6.00 0.32
N ALA A 178 -18.98 -6.14 1.39
CA ALA A 178 -19.78 -7.34 1.66
C ALA A 178 -20.78 -7.65 0.53
N LYS A 179 -21.40 -6.61 -0.05
CA LYS A 179 -22.28 -6.77 -1.20
C LYS A 179 -21.52 -7.30 -2.41
N ALA A 180 -20.39 -6.70 -2.76
CA ALA A 180 -19.58 -7.13 -3.91
C ALA A 180 -19.14 -8.60 -3.76
N ILE A 181 -18.76 -9.03 -2.55
CA ILE A 181 -18.38 -10.41 -2.26
C ILE A 181 -19.60 -11.34 -2.39
N SER A 182 -20.75 -10.97 -1.82
CA SER A 182 -21.95 -11.80 -1.84
C SER A 182 -22.56 -11.98 -3.23
N GLU A 183 -22.33 -11.02 -4.14
CA GLU A 183 -22.79 -11.03 -5.53
C GLU A 183 -21.72 -11.55 -6.51
N ALA A 184 -20.55 -12.00 -6.00
CA ALA A 184 -19.49 -12.52 -6.84
C ALA A 184 -19.94 -13.78 -7.59
N GLU A 185 -19.58 -13.84 -8.87
CA GLU A 185 -19.80 -14.99 -9.73
C GLU A 185 -18.59 -15.91 -9.71
N ILE A 186 -18.81 -17.20 -9.58
CA ILE A 186 -17.76 -18.20 -9.60
C ILE A 186 -17.75 -18.91 -10.96
N LEU A 187 -16.64 -18.77 -11.68
CA LEU A 187 -16.43 -19.43 -12.96
C LEU A 187 -15.52 -20.66 -12.80
N TYR A 188 -15.92 -21.75 -13.43
CA TYR A 188 -15.19 -23.01 -13.45
C TYR A 188 -14.83 -23.54 -12.05
N GLY A 189 -15.53 -23.07 -11.01
CA GLY A 189 -15.30 -23.45 -9.62
C GLY A 189 -14.00 -22.90 -9.01
N ARG A 190 -13.24 -22.06 -9.75
CA ARG A 190 -11.90 -21.59 -9.32
C ARG A 190 -11.61 -20.09 -9.54
N PHE A 191 -12.43 -19.39 -10.32
CA PHE A 191 -12.26 -17.96 -10.56
C PHE A 191 -13.44 -17.18 -10.01
N ALA A 192 -13.19 -16.21 -9.14
CA ALA A 192 -14.21 -15.33 -8.61
C ALA A 192 -14.21 -13.98 -9.36
N ILE A 193 -15.36 -13.54 -9.83
CA ILE A 193 -15.54 -12.23 -10.49
C ILE A 193 -16.57 -11.44 -9.73
N ALA A 194 -16.19 -10.25 -9.27
CA ALA A 194 -17.09 -9.31 -8.60
C ALA A 194 -17.09 -7.96 -9.31
N THR A 195 -18.19 -7.22 -9.15
CA THR A 195 -18.32 -5.86 -9.65
C THR A 195 -18.58 -4.89 -8.51
N LEU A 196 -18.04 -3.69 -8.61
CA LEU A 196 -18.19 -2.62 -7.63
C LEU A 196 -18.48 -1.29 -8.35
N VAL A 197 -19.51 -0.59 -7.92
CA VAL A 197 -19.82 0.76 -8.39
C VAL A 197 -19.13 1.75 -7.45
N GLY A 198 -18.12 2.46 -7.96
CA GLY A 198 -17.30 3.37 -7.18
C GLY A 198 -17.82 4.80 -7.02
N ILE A 199 -19.04 5.10 -7.51
CA ILE A 199 -19.62 6.46 -7.43
C ILE A 199 -20.00 6.76 -5.98
N GLY A 200 -19.49 7.88 -5.46
CA GLY A 200 -19.75 8.31 -4.08
C GLY A 200 -18.98 7.54 -3.01
N VAL A 201 -17.99 6.75 -3.41
CA VAL A 201 -17.15 5.96 -2.53
C VAL A 201 -15.73 6.55 -2.51
N ASP A 202 -15.19 6.71 -1.32
CA ASP A 202 -13.80 7.13 -1.16
C ASP A 202 -12.86 5.96 -1.53
N SER A 203 -11.87 6.24 -2.39
CA SER A 203 -10.85 5.26 -2.82
C SER A 203 -11.42 3.93 -3.35
N PRO A 204 -12.34 3.94 -4.35
CA PRO A 204 -13.06 2.74 -4.78
C PRO A 204 -12.14 1.65 -5.34
N THR A 205 -11.01 2.00 -5.93
CA THR A 205 -10.01 1.04 -6.42
C THR A 205 -9.31 0.30 -5.28
N VAL A 206 -9.13 0.94 -4.12
CA VAL A 206 -8.59 0.30 -2.91
C VAL A 206 -9.59 -0.72 -2.38
N ILE A 207 -10.88 -0.36 -2.33
CA ILE A 207 -11.94 -1.31 -1.93
C ILE A 207 -12.01 -2.49 -2.90
N GLY A 208 -11.89 -2.24 -4.22
CA GLY A 208 -11.84 -3.30 -5.21
C GLY A 208 -10.65 -4.27 -5.00
N ALA A 209 -9.50 -3.75 -4.63
CA ALA A 209 -8.33 -4.57 -4.30
C ALA A 209 -8.53 -5.39 -3.01
N GLN A 210 -9.20 -4.83 -1.99
CA GLN A 210 -9.55 -5.54 -0.76
C GLN A 210 -10.56 -6.67 -1.04
N VAL A 211 -11.61 -6.40 -1.82
CA VAL A 211 -12.57 -7.43 -2.26
C VAL A 211 -11.86 -8.55 -3.01
N ALA A 212 -10.91 -8.22 -3.88
CA ALA A 212 -10.14 -9.22 -4.60
C ALA A 212 -9.32 -10.13 -3.67
N ASN A 213 -8.70 -9.57 -2.63
CA ASN A 213 -8.01 -10.37 -1.61
C ASN A 213 -8.99 -11.26 -0.83
N GLU A 214 -10.11 -10.72 -0.34
CA GLU A 214 -11.09 -11.47 0.45
C GLU A 214 -11.76 -12.61 -0.34
N LEU A 215 -11.93 -12.46 -1.64
CA LEU A 215 -12.45 -13.54 -2.49
C LEU A 215 -11.50 -14.75 -2.56
N LEU A 216 -10.21 -14.55 -2.34
CA LEU A 216 -9.23 -15.65 -2.26
C LEU A 216 -9.31 -16.45 -0.95
N ASP A 217 -9.98 -15.91 0.08
CA ASP A 217 -10.23 -16.65 1.33
C ASP A 217 -11.35 -17.70 1.19
N ILE A 218 -12.03 -17.72 0.03
CA ILE A 218 -13.09 -18.69 -0.26
C ILE A 218 -12.45 -20.00 -0.78
N ASP A 219 -12.79 -21.11 -0.16
CA ASP A 219 -12.29 -22.43 -0.55
C ASP A 219 -12.55 -22.74 -2.03
N GLY A 220 -11.53 -23.22 -2.71
CA GLY A 220 -11.55 -23.54 -4.14
C GLY A 220 -11.30 -22.35 -5.07
N ILE A 221 -11.23 -21.13 -4.59
CA ILE A 221 -10.90 -19.96 -5.43
C ILE A 221 -9.39 -19.83 -5.57
N GLU A 222 -8.91 -19.88 -6.80
CA GLU A 222 -7.49 -19.76 -7.16
C GLU A 222 -7.14 -18.35 -7.66
N ALA A 223 -8.10 -17.66 -8.30
CA ALA A 223 -7.93 -16.27 -8.70
C ALA A 223 -9.23 -15.48 -8.62
N SER A 224 -9.11 -14.19 -8.36
CA SER A 224 -10.20 -13.23 -8.25
C SER A 224 -9.99 -12.02 -9.14
N PHE A 225 -11.07 -11.50 -9.72
CA PHE A 225 -11.09 -10.33 -10.58
C PHE A 225 -12.20 -9.41 -10.12
N VAL A 226 -11.84 -8.22 -9.65
CA VAL A 226 -12.81 -7.23 -9.19
C VAL A 226 -12.81 -6.02 -10.12
N LEU A 227 -13.96 -5.79 -10.74
CA LEU A 227 -14.16 -4.71 -11.69
C LEU A 227 -14.81 -3.52 -10.97
N THR A 228 -14.07 -2.44 -10.83
CA THR A 228 -14.51 -1.23 -10.15
C THR A 228 -14.81 -0.13 -11.14
N GLY A 229 -16.09 0.22 -11.32
CA GLY A 229 -16.54 1.30 -12.20
C GLY A 229 -16.37 2.66 -11.53
N VAL A 230 -15.56 3.54 -12.12
CA VAL A 230 -15.34 4.92 -11.67
C VAL A 230 -15.44 5.84 -12.88
N HIS A 231 -16.49 6.64 -12.94
CA HIS A 231 -16.82 7.48 -14.11
C HIS A 231 -16.89 6.65 -15.40
N GLU A 232 -16.12 7.00 -16.41
CA GLU A 232 -16.06 6.32 -17.72
C GLU A 232 -14.97 5.24 -17.79
N ARG A 233 -14.50 4.77 -16.63
CA ARG A 233 -13.41 3.80 -16.54
C ARG A 233 -13.79 2.63 -15.65
N VAL A 234 -13.31 1.46 -16.02
CA VAL A 234 -13.38 0.26 -15.19
C VAL A 234 -11.95 -0.16 -14.80
N TYR A 235 -11.67 -0.12 -13.52
CA TYR A 235 -10.41 -0.61 -12.96
C TYR A 235 -10.58 -2.07 -12.60
N ILE A 236 -9.61 -2.90 -12.97
CA ILE A 236 -9.60 -4.33 -12.67
C ILE A 236 -8.52 -4.59 -11.64
N SER A 237 -8.91 -5.10 -10.49
CA SER A 237 -7.99 -5.63 -9.48
C SER A 237 -7.99 -7.15 -9.60
N ALA A 238 -6.85 -7.74 -9.96
CA ALA A 238 -6.67 -9.16 -10.10
C ALA A 238 -5.74 -9.71 -9.02
N ARG A 239 -6.12 -10.81 -8.40
CA ARG A 239 -5.35 -11.50 -7.37
C ARG A 239 -5.36 -13.00 -7.65
N SER A 240 -4.32 -13.70 -7.20
CA SER A 240 -4.29 -15.17 -7.27
C SER A 240 -3.49 -15.78 -6.12
N ILE A 241 -3.73 -17.07 -5.92
CA ILE A 241 -2.92 -17.94 -5.08
C ILE A 241 -2.22 -18.93 -6.02
N ASP A 242 -0.97 -19.23 -5.74
CA ASP A 242 -0.15 -20.25 -6.42
C ASP A 242 0.06 -20.04 -7.93
N GLU A 243 -0.52 -20.92 -8.76
CA GLU A 243 -0.09 -21.11 -10.16
C GLU A 243 -0.72 -20.14 -11.16
N VAL A 244 -1.84 -19.49 -10.83
CA VAL A 244 -2.53 -18.61 -11.77
C VAL A 244 -1.78 -17.30 -11.94
N ASN A 245 -1.23 -17.06 -13.13
CA ASN A 245 -0.50 -15.83 -13.44
C ASN A 245 -1.46 -14.71 -13.86
N VAL A 246 -1.96 -13.94 -12.87
CA VAL A 246 -2.85 -12.80 -13.14
C VAL A 246 -2.16 -11.64 -13.86
N GLN A 247 -0.82 -11.53 -13.79
CA GLN A 247 -0.10 -10.52 -14.57
C GLN A 247 -0.31 -10.71 -16.07
N LYS A 248 -0.13 -11.95 -16.57
CA LYS A 248 -0.33 -12.24 -17.99
C LYS A 248 -1.76 -11.95 -18.45
N ILE A 249 -2.74 -12.25 -17.59
CA ILE A 249 -4.15 -11.95 -17.88
C ILE A 249 -4.37 -10.44 -17.97
N MET A 250 -3.79 -9.65 -17.08
CA MET A 250 -3.95 -8.19 -17.08
C MET A 250 -3.16 -7.51 -18.22
N GLU A 251 -2.06 -8.10 -18.68
CA GLU A 251 -1.29 -7.63 -19.84
C GLU A 251 -2.12 -7.65 -21.14
N GLU A 252 -3.07 -8.59 -21.29
CA GLU A 252 -4.03 -8.61 -22.42
C GLU A 252 -4.91 -7.36 -22.48
N PHE A 253 -5.07 -6.67 -21.36
CA PHE A 253 -5.83 -5.41 -21.21
C PHE A 253 -4.94 -4.17 -21.14
N GLY A 254 -3.66 -4.29 -21.47
CA GLY A 254 -2.69 -3.20 -21.36
C GLY A 254 -2.33 -2.83 -19.92
N GLY A 255 -2.67 -3.70 -18.97
CA GLY A 255 -2.33 -3.58 -17.57
C GLY A 255 -0.99 -4.23 -17.23
N GLY A 256 -0.79 -4.56 -15.95
CA GLY A 256 0.43 -5.22 -15.49
C GLY A 256 0.40 -5.49 -13.99
N GLY A 257 1.56 -5.90 -13.47
CA GLY A 257 1.71 -6.22 -12.05
C GLY A 257 2.75 -7.31 -11.82
N HIS A 258 2.41 -8.25 -10.95
CA HIS A 258 3.20 -9.43 -10.61
C HIS A 258 2.36 -10.69 -10.77
N LEU A 259 3.00 -11.85 -10.65
CA LEU A 259 2.37 -13.15 -10.79
C LEU A 259 1.01 -13.25 -10.08
N THR A 260 0.95 -12.84 -8.81
CA THR A 260 -0.22 -13.00 -7.93
C THR A 260 -1.01 -11.72 -7.69
N VAL A 261 -0.49 -10.56 -8.11
CA VAL A 261 -1.11 -9.25 -7.90
C VAL A 261 -0.94 -8.41 -9.15
N ALA A 262 -2.03 -8.13 -9.83
CA ALA A 262 -2.00 -7.35 -11.06
C ALA A 262 -3.25 -6.48 -11.18
N GLY A 263 -3.24 -5.55 -12.13
CA GLY A 263 -4.38 -4.71 -12.43
C GLY A 263 -4.35 -4.18 -13.85
N ALA A 264 -5.52 -3.77 -14.33
CA ALA A 264 -5.69 -3.14 -15.63
C ALA A 264 -6.76 -2.05 -15.54
N GLN A 265 -6.84 -1.24 -16.58
CA GLN A 265 -7.85 -0.20 -16.71
C GLN A 265 -8.46 -0.28 -18.10
N LEU A 266 -9.79 -0.37 -18.15
CA LEU A 266 -10.56 -0.26 -19.38
C LEU A 266 -11.22 1.11 -19.46
N VAL A 267 -11.25 1.69 -20.64
CA VAL A 267 -11.84 3.02 -20.91
C VAL A 267 -13.01 2.84 -21.86
N ASP A 268 -14.05 3.67 -21.70
CA ASP A 268 -15.24 3.67 -22.57
C ASP A 268 -15.99 2.33 -22.63
N VAL A 269 -16.00 1.57 -21.52
CA VAL A 269 -16.75 0.33 -21.37
C VAL A 269 -17.61 0.36 -20.10
N SER A 270 -18.77 -0.24 -20.17
CA SER A 270 -19.62 -0.48 -18.99
C SER A 270 -19.06 -1.61 -18.11
N LEU A 271 -19.48 -1.68 -16.84
CA LEU A 271 -19.13 -2.77 -15.95
C LEU A 271 -19.55 -4.15 -16.51
N GLU A 272 -20.70 -4.22 -17.16
CA GLU A 272 -21.20 -5.46 -17.75
C GLU A 272 -20.37 -5.89 -18.98
N GLU A 273 -20.00 -4.95 -19.84
CA GLU A 273 -19.10 -5.22 -20.96
C GLU A 273 -17.72 -5.67 -20.47
N ALA A 274 -17.15 -4.97 -19.46
CA ALA A 274 -15.88 -5.35 -18.86
C ALA A 274 -15.94 -6.76 -18.25
N LYS A 275 -17.04 -7.11 -17.59
CA LYS A 275 -17.27 -8.45 -17.04
C LYS A 275 -17.28 -9.50 -18.15
N ASN A 276 -17.99 -9.26 -19.25
CA ASN A 276 -18.04 -10.16 -20.40
C ASN A 276 -16.65 -10.35 -21.03
N ILE A 277 -15.86 -9.27 -21.14
CA ILE A 277 -14.49 -9.32 -21.64
C ILE A 277 -13.63 -10.25 -20.77
N ILE A 278 -13.71 -10.14 -19.44
CA ILE A 278 -12.98 -11.04 -18.53
C ILE A 278 -13.45 -12.49 -18.72
N HIS A 279 -14.75 -12.74 -18.82
CA HIS A 279 -15.28 -14.08 -19.05
C HIS A 279 -14.75 -14.71 -20.34
N GLU A 280 -14.74 -13.97 -21.44
CA GLU A 280 -14.24 -14.45 -22.72
C GLU A 280 -12.74 -14.70 -22.68
N THR A 281 -11.98 -13.82 -22.05
CA THR A 281 -10.54 -13.99 -21.91
C THR A 281 -10.18 -15.22 -21.08
N LEU A 282 -10.82 -15.41 -19.92
CA LEU A 282 -10.60 -16.60 -19.10
C LEU A 282 -10.96 -17.87 -19.85
N ARG A 283 -12.10 -17.88 -20.55
CA ARG A 283 -12.50 -19.03 -21.39
C ARG A 283 -11.47 -19.33 -22.47
N TYR A 284 -10.96 -18.31 -23.13
CA TYR A 284 -9.94 -18.45 -24.17
C TYR A 284 -8.64 -19.04 -23.61
N LEU A 285 -8.11 -18.49 -22.51
CA LEU A 285 -6.87 -18.93 -21.89
C LEU A 285 -6.97 -20.38 -21.36
N ILE A 286 -8.09 -20.74 -20.74
CA ILE A 286 -8.38 -22.12 -20.33
C ILE A 286 -8.38 -23.07 -21.54
N SER A 287 -9.03 -22.67 -22.65
CA SER A 287 -9.08 -23.50 -23.87
C SER A 287 -7.70 -23.74 -24.49
N LYS A 288 -6.75 -22.84 -24.22
CA LYS A 288 -5.34 -22.94 -24.65
C LYS A 288 -4.47 -23.71 -23.66
N GLY A 289 -4.96 -24.00 -22.45
CA GLY A 289 -4.15 -24.61 -21.39
C GLY A 289 -3.10 -23.65 -20.82
N GLU A 290 -3.36 -22.34 -20.86
CA GLU A 290 -2.43 -21.32 -20.38
C GLU A 290 -2.68 -20.96 -18.90
N ILE A 291 -3.89 -21.31 -18.39
CA ILE A 291 -4.30 -21.17 -16.98
C ILE A 291 -5.17 -22.33 -16.54
#